data_62057d9c08049ad6fca0c842682a5db8
#
_entry.id   62057d9c08049ad6fca0c842682a5db8
#
_cell.length_a   1.000
_cell.length_b   1.000
_cell.length_c   1.000
_cell.angle_alpha   90.00
_cell.angle_beta   90.00
_cell.angle_gamma   90.00
#
_symmetry.space_group_name_H-M   'P 1'
#
loop_
_entity.id
_entity.type
_entity.pdbx_description
1 polymer ?
#
loop_
_entity_poly.entity_id
_entity_poly.type
_entity_poly.pdbx_seq_one_letter_code
_entity_poly.pdbx_strand_id
1 'polypeptide(L)'
;MTHKGQGYRFDNDWTREHLETHTFQTTQTAITIPVDVEIRAEHLVLNLEKAKRILSNARTISIMNCSCRLKRGNCDAPLETCIDMNETAERNINEGISREITMEEALDVLEKTHEAGLVHMALGQGEFYEPGVINSICSCCSCCCSILSGVLRFGLTPYIITPQAFSVTDTSACIDCGICAERCQFGARDMINGSLSFNPNLCFGCGLCVSTCPTNAIRLIEKPTPVKQLHEGAHKLRYRGTC
;
A
#
# COMPACT_ATOMS: atom_id res chain seq x y z
N MET A 1 11.96 -9.25 -5.97
CA MET A 1 10.65 -9.87 -6.27
C MET A 1 10.63 -10.22 -7.75
N THR A 2 10.40 -11.49 -8.08
CA THR A 2 10.28 -11.95 -9.46
C THR A 2 8.81 -12.00 -9.86
N HIS A 3 8.48 -11.54 -11.06
CA HIS A 3 7.12 -11.62 -11.63
C HIS A 3 7.04 -12.87 -12.52
N LYS A 4 6.02 -13.69 -12.26
CA LYS A 4 5.73 -14.87 -13.06
C LYS A 4 4.77 -14.47 -14.17
N GLY A 5 5.21 -14.46 -15.40
CA GLY A 5 4.36 -14.14 -16.54
C GLY A 5 5.12 -13.42 -17.63
N GLN A 6 4.63 -13.58 -18.84
CA GLN A 6 5.13 -12.84 -20.00
C GLN A 6 4.30 -11.58 -20.11
N GLY A 7 4.85 -10.48 -19.71
CA GLY A 7 4.13 -9.24 -19.81
C GLY A 7 4.66 -8.17 -18.87
N TYR A 8 4.00 -7.06 -18.89
CA TYR A 8 4.30 -5.92 -18.04
C TYR A 8 4.00 -6.29 -16.58
N ARG A 9 4.83 -5.85 -15.60
CA ARG A 9 4.67 -6.16 -14.17
C ARG A 9 3.30 -5.81 -13.56
N PHE A 10 2.51 -5.00 -14.26
CA PHE A 10 1.15 -4.65 -13.87
C PHE A 10 0.09 -5.53 -14.52
N ASP A 11 0.50 -6.50 -15.36
CA ASP A 11 -0.44 -7.37 -16.03
C ASP A 11 -0.97 -8.45 -15.10
N ASN A 12 -2.29 -8.61 -15.08
CA ASN A 12 -3.01 -9.63 -14.33
C ASN A 12 -4.43 -9.80 -14.89
N ASP A 13 -5.19 -10.76 -14.38
CA ASP A 13 -6.52 -11.14 -14.86
C ASP A 13 -7.67 -10.43 -14.13
N TRP A 14 -7.41 -9.40 -13.31
CA TRP A 14 -8.46 -8.58 -12.75
C TRP A 14 -9.18 -7.78 -13.85
N THR A 15 -10.52 -7.87 -13.88
CA THR A 15 -11.33 -7.06 -14.79
C THR A 15 -11.85 -5.83 -14.06
N ARG A 16 -12.12 -4.74 -14.83
CA ARG A 16 -12.73 -3.53 -14.26
C ARG A 16 -14.06 -3.84 -13.58
N GLU A 17 -14.93 -4.61 -14.23
CA GLU A 17 -16.24 -5.01 -13.70
C GLU A 17 -16.09 -5.73 -12.34
N HIS A 18 -15.18 -6.71 -12.24
CA HIS A 18 -14.95 -7.43 -10.98
C HIS A 18 -14.49 -6.50 -9.87
N LEU A 19 -13.58 -5.58 -10.18
CA LEU A 19 -13.07 -4.63 -9.19
C LEU A 19 -14.12 -3.63 -8.75
N GLU A 20 -14.91 -3.09 -9.67
CA GLU A 20 -16.00 -2.17 -9.35
C GLU A 20 -17.12 -2.84 -8.53
N THR A 21 -17.44 -4.11 -8.82
CA THR A 21 -18.55 -4.82 -8.17
C THR A 21 -18.17 -5.50 -6.84
N HIS A 22 -16.93 -5.95 -6.67
CA HIS A 22 -16.55 -6.76 -5.51
C HIS A 22 -15.46 -6.16 -4.64
N THR A 23 -14.56 -5.34 -5.20
CA THR A 23 -13.45 -4.78 -4.44
C THR A 23 -13.78 -3.37 -3.93
N PHE A 24 -14.46 -2.56 -4.74
CA PHE A 24 -14.68 -1.14 -4.46
C PHE A 24 -16.13 -0.78 -4.12
N GLN A 25 -17.03 -1.75 -4.05
CA GLN A 25 -18.40 -1.50 -3.60
C GLN A 25 -18.52 -1.35 -2.07
N THR A 26 -17.62 -1.96 -1.33
CA THR A 26 -17.54 -1.78 0.11
C THR A 26 -16.78 -0.50 0.42
N THR A 27 -17.21 0.23 1.44
CA THR A 27 -16.52 1.43 1.93
C THR A 27 -15.12 1.03 2.40
N GLN A 28 -14.14 1.18 1.54
CA GLN A 28 -12.74 0.89 1.85
C GLN A 28 -11.94 2.18 1.77
N THR A 29 -11.14 2.41 2.79
CA THR A 29 -10.13 3.47 2.79
C THR A 29 -8.76 2.83 2.77
N ALA A 30 -7.98 3.10 1.74
CA ALA A 30 -6.60 2.62 1.64
C ALA A 30 -5.63 3.79 1.58
N ILE A 31 -4.60 3.72 2.41
CA ILE A 31 -3.48 4.67 2.38
C ILE A 31 -2.17 3.91 2.22
N THR A 32 -1.20 4.50 1.51
CA THR A 32 0.15 3.93 1.44
C THR A 32 0.96 4.36 2.66
N ILE A 33 1.64 3.41 3.29
CA ILE A 33 2.50 3.64 4.44
C ILE A 33 3.94 3.38 3.99
N PRO A 34 4.82 4.39 3.92
CA PRO A 34 6.24 4.16 3.75
C PRO A 34 6.83 3.60 5.04
N VAL A 35 7.68 2.60 4.92
CA VAL A 35 8.45 1.99 6.00
C VAL A 35 9.90 2.41 5.85
N ASP A 36 10.61 2.61 6.94
CA ASP A 36 12.03 2.98 6.99
C ASP A 36 12.41 4.31 6.34
N VAL A 37 11.51 5.26 6.28
CA VAL A 37 11.80 6.59 5.77
C VAL A 37 11.74 7.62 6.88
N GLU A 38 12.87 8.18 7.27
CA GLU A 38 12.92 9.35 8.14
C GLU A 38 12.49 10.59 7.35
N ILE A 39 11.24 11.00 7.53
CA ILE A 39 10.74 12.24 6.96
C ILE A 39 10.99 13.35 7.97
N ARG A 40 11.91 14.25 7.66
CA ARG A 40 12.13 15.47 8.46
C ARG A 40 11.06 16.51 8.15
N ALA A 41 9.86 16.28 8.64
CA ALA A 41 8.80 17.28 8.67
C ALA A 41 7.93 17.03 9.89
N GLU A 42 7.60 18.07 10.63
CA GLU A 42 6.96 17.99 11.96
C GLU A 42 5.55 17.40 11.99
N HIS A 43 4.95 17.06 10.84
CA HIS A 43 3.60 16.53 10.77
C HIS A 43 3.48 15.42 9.72
N LEU A 44 3.11 14.22 10.13
CA LEU A 44 2.72 13.06 9.32
C LEU A 44 3.87 12.20 8.81
N VAL A 45 4.51 11.58 9.72
CA VAL A 45 5.42 10.47 9.44
C VAL A 45 4.62 9.24 9.07
N LEU A 46 4.70 8.84 7.80
CA LEU A 46 4.23 7.54 7.32
C LEU A 46 5.41 6.56 7.25
N ASN A 47 6.12 6.46 8.34
CA ASN A 47 7.24 5.55 8.53
C ASN A 47 6.85 4.42 9.49
N LEU A 48 7.81 3.59 9.82
CA LEU A 48 7.69 2.54 10.82
C LEU A 48 7.04 3.05 12.12
N GLU A 49 7.32 4.29 12.54
CA GLU A 49 6.72 4.90 13.73
C GLU A 49 5.20 5.12 13.62
N LYS A 50 4.66 5.40 12.44
CA LYS A 50 3.21 5.48 12.26
C LYS A 50 2.57 4.10 12.19
N ALA A 51 3.21 3.14 11.54
CA ALA A 51 2.78 1.75 11.60
C ALA A 51 2.82 1.24 13.06
N LYS A 52 3.88 1.55 13.80
CA LYS A 52 3.98 1.29 15.25
C LYS A 52 2.85 1.95 16.02
N ARG A 53 2.52 3.22 15.76
CA ARG A 53 1.40 3.91 16.41
C ARG A 53 0.05 3.30 16.08
N ILE A 54 -0.18 2.91 14.83
CA ILE A 54 -1.42 2.21 14.46
C ILE A 54 -1.49 0.89 15.22
N LEU A 55 -0.44 0.10 15.17
CA LEU A 55 -0.36 -1.19 15.85
C LEU A 55 -0.36 -1.06 17.38
N SER A 56 0.33 -0.06 17.96
CA SER A 56 0.41 0.10 19.43
C SER A 56 -0.93 0.40 20.10
N ASN A 57 -1.93 0.84 19.34
CA ASN A 57 -3.29 1.02 19.80
C ASN A 57 -4.15 -0.24 19.59
N ALA A 58 -3.60 -1.28 18.95
CA ALA A 58 -4.32 -2.52 18.72
C ALA A 58 -4.32 -3.38 20.00
N ARG A 59 -5.50 -3.84 20.37
CA ARG A 59 -5.74 -4.79 21.46
C ARG A 59 -5.32 -6.20 21.06
N THR A 60 -5.66 -6.56 19.83
CA THR A 60 -5.38 -7.86 19.23
C THR A 60 -4.78 -7.64 17.85
N ILE A 61 -3.74 -8.38 17.51
CA ILE A 61 -3.10 -8.33 16.19
C ILE A 61 -3.07 -9.75 15.64
N SER A 62 -3.46 -9.92 14.39
CA SER A 62 -3.36 -11.19 13.71
C SER A 62 -2.75 -11.06 12.32
N ILE A 63 -2.24 -12.17 11.81
CA ILE A 63 -1.66 -12.23 10.46
C ILE A 63 -2.29 -13.36 9.67
N MET A 64 -2.48 -13.11 8.37
CA MET A 64 -2.99 -14.10 7.43
C MET A 64 -2.27 -14.05 6.09
N ASN A 65 -2.42 -15.12 5.33
CA ASN A 65 -1.95 -15.16 3.95
C ASN A 65 -2.69 -14.12 3.09
N CYS A 66 -1.94 -13.38 2.28
CA CYS A 66 -2.49 -12.45 1.31
C CYS A 66 -3.38 -13.20 0.29
N SER A 67 -4.69 -13.05 0.40
CA SER A 67 -5.68 -13.73 -0.45
C SER A 67 -5.51 -13.39 -1.93
N CYS A 68 -5.17 -12.13 -2.24
CA CYS A 68 -4.89 -11.69 -3.60
C CYS A 68 -3.70 -12.45 -4.21
N ARG A 69 -2.59 -12.55 -3.45
CA ARG A 69 -1.37 -13.21 -3.92
C ARG A 69 -1.54 -14.72 -3.98
N LEU A 70 -2.21 -15.30 -2.99
CA LEU A 70 -2.52 -16.73 -2.97
C LEU A 70 -3.34 -17.13 -4.19
N LYS A 71 -4.38 -16.33 -4.52
CA LYS A 71 -5.27 -16.60 -5.65
C LYS A 71 -4.59 -16.40 -7.01
N ARG A 72 -3.73 -15.40 -7.15
CA ARG A 72 -3.14 -15.00 -8.44
C ARG A 72 -1.79 -15.65 -8.72
N GLY A 73 -0.95 -15.78 -7.72
CA GLY A 73 0.36 -16.43 -7.85
C GLY A 73 1.31 -15.77 -8.86
N ASN A 74 1.13 -14.46 -9.15
CA ASN A 74 1.87 -13.76 -10.20
C ASN A 74 3.28 -13.32 -9.76
N CYS A 75 3.68 -13.58 -8.53
CA CYS A 75 5.03 -13.33 -8.02
C CYS A 75 5.38 -14.29 -6.89
N ASP A 76 6.63 -14.25 -6.48
CA ASP A 76 7.23 -15.03 -5.38
C ASP A 76 7.37 -14.25 -4.06
N ALA A 77 6.68 -13.11 -3.93
CA ALA A 77 6.71 -12.33 -2.71
C ALA A 77 6.09 -13.10 -1.52
N PRO A 78 6.48 -12.77 -0.27
CA PRO A 78 5.94 -13.44 0.92
C PRO A 78 4.41 -13.49 0.93
N LEU A 79 3.84 -14.60 1.36
CA LEU A 79 2.39 -14.79 1.40
C LEU A 79 1.77 -14.26 2.69
N GLU A 80 2.36 -14.57 3.85
CA GLU A 80 1.84 -14.18 5.16
C GLU A 80 2.17 -12.71 5.43
N THR A 81 1.30 -11.80 4.99
CA THR A 81 1.59 -10.36 4.92
C THR A 81 0.39 -9.44 5.18
N CYS A 82 -0.79 -10.00 5.44
CA CYS A 82 -1.96 -9.21 5.78
C CYS A 82 -2.15 -9.22 7.30
N ILE A 83 -2.03 -8.05 7.92
CA ILE A 83 -2.15 -7.85 9.37
C ILE A 83 -3.51 -7.23 9.65
N ASP A 84 -4.31 -7.88 10.49
CA ASP A 84 -5.57 -7.36 10.98
C ASP A 84 -5.47 -6.95 12.43
N MET A 85 -6.36 -6.05 12.87
CA MET A 85 -6.35 -5.47 14.22
C MET A 85 -7.73 -5.52 14.87
N ASN A 86 -7.74 -5.64 16.19
CA ASN A 86 -8.92 -5.55 17.06
C ASN A 86 -10.02 -6.55 16.67
N GLU A 87 -11.25 -6.10 16.50
CA GLU A 87 -12.43 -6.92 16.20
C GLU A 87 -12.24 -7.74 14.91
N THR A 88 -11.57 -7.17 13.91
CA THR A 88 -11.24 -7.88 12.66
C THR A 88 -10.27 -9.01 12.94
N ALA A 89 -9.23 -8.77 13.73
CA ALA A 89 -8.26 -9.79 14.12
C ALA A 89 -8.94 -10.91 14.93
N GLU A 90 -9.72 -10.55 15.96
CA GLU A 90 -10.41 -11.49 16.83
C GLU A 90 -11.37 -12.40 16.05
N ARG A 91 -12.16 -11.83 15.14
CA ARG A 91 -13.04 -12.61 14.27
C ARG A 91 -12.24 -13.58 13.40
N ASN A 92 -11.21 -13.10 12.71
CA ASN A 92 -10.44 -13.93 11.79
C ASN A 92 -9.66 -15.04 12.51
N ILE A 93 -9.21 -14.81 13.75
CA ILE A 93 -8.63 -15.86 14.61
C ILE A 93 -9.68 -16.91 14.96
N ASN A 94 -10.87 -16.49 15.41
CA ASN A 94 -11.96 -17.39 15.78
C ASN A 94 -12.46 -18.24 14.63
N GLU A 95 -12.43 -17.69 13.41
CA GLU A 95 -12.79 -18.39 12.18
C GLU A 95 -11.66 -19.28 11.61
N GLY A 96 -10.46 -19.26 12.23
CA GLY A 96 -9.31 -20.03 11.78
C GLY A 96 -8.68 -19.51 10.49
N ILE A 97 -8.95 -18.25 10.10
CA ILE A 97 -8.45 -17.58 8.90
C ILE A 97 -7.05 -17.00 9.14
N SER A 98 -6.82 -16.49 10.35
CA SER A 98 -5.57 -15.86 10.77
C SER A 98 -5.03 -16.45 12.06
N ARG A 99 -3.77 -16.20 12.36
CA ARG A 99 -3.16 -16.48 13.65
C ARG A 99 -2.84 -15.19 14.41
N GLU A 100 -2.97 -15.22 15.71
CA GLU A 100 -2.52 -14.12 16.57
C GLU A 100 -1.01 -13.95 16.51
N ILE A 101 -0.55 -12.71 16.55
CA ILE A 101 0.87 -12.35 16.55
C ILE A 101 1.17 -11.23 17.54
N THR A 102 2.42 -11.15 17.96
CA THR A 102 2.91 -10.05 18.80
C THR A 102 3.17 -8.78 17.97
N MET A 103 3.31 -7.66 18.67
CA MET A 103 3.73 -6.40 18.05
C MET A 103 5.09 -6.53 17.35
N GLU A 104 6.06 -7.20 18.01
CA GLU A 104 7.40 -7.40 17.46
C GLU A 104 7.35 -8.21 16.17
N GLU A 105 6.57 -9.29 16.16
CA GLU A 105 6.36 -10.10 14.95
C GLU A 105 5.68 -9.31 13.82
N ALA A 106 4.70 -8.47 14.14
CA ALA A 106 4.05 -7.59 13.15
C ALA A 106 5.02 -6.59 12.51
N LEU A 107 5.93 -6.02 13.31
CA LEU A 107 6.97 -5.12 12.83
C LEU A 107 7.99 -5.84 11.93
N ASP A 108 8.44 -7.02 12.32
CA ASP A 108 9.34 -7.86 11.52
C ASP A 108 8.71 -8.23 10.16
N VAL A 109 7.41 -8.52 10.14
CA VAL A 109 6.67 -8.74 8.88
C VAL A 109 6.68 -7.50 7.99
N LEU A 110 6.47 -6.29 8.56
CA LEU A 110 6.52 -5.05 7.78
C LEU A 110 7.92 -4.81 7.18
N GLU A 111 8.97 -5.04 7.95
CA GLU A 111 10.35 -4.91 7.48
C GLU A 111 10.65 -5.88 6.33
N LYS A 112 10.39 -7.18 6.53
CA LYS A 112 10.57 -8.22 5.51
C LYS A 112 9.78 -7.94 4.22
N THR A 113 8.56 -7.46 4.36
CA THR A 113 7.72 -7.15 3.20
C THR A 113 8.16 -5.87 2.49
N HIS A 114 8.71 -4.89 3.22
CA HIS A 114 9.36 -3.72 2.65
C HIS A 114 10.61 -4.11 1.83
N GLU A 115 11.48 -4.94 2.39
CA GLU A 115 12.65 -5.48 1.68
C GLU A 115 12.24 -6.24 0.41
N ALA A 116 11.14 -6.98 0.45
CA ALA A 116 10.57 -7.65 -0.71
C ALA A 116 9.94 -6.68 -1.74
N GLY A 117 9.90 -5.36 -1.49
CA GLY A 117 9.38 -4.36 -2.41
C GLY A 117 7.86 -4.24 -2.42
N LEU A 118 7.19 -4.64 -1.35
CA LEU A 118 5.74 -4.52 -1.21
C LEU A 118 5.34 -3.13 -0.68
N VAL A 119 4.20 -2.66 -1.16
CA VAL A 119 3.59 -1.38 -0.73
C VAL A 119 2.74 -1.63 0.49
N HIS A 120 3.02 -0.94 1.58
CA HIS A 120 2.18 -0.99 2.78
C HIS A 120 0.97 -0.10 2.61
N MET A 121 -0.21 -0.67 2.89
CA MET A 121 -1.49 0.01 2.80
C MET A 121 -2.25 -0.19 4.10
N ALA A 122 -2.63 0.90 4.74
CA ALA A 122 -3.58 0.85 5.85
C ALA A 122 -5.00 0.88 5.30
N LEU A 123 -5.83 -0.05 5.74
CA LEU A 123 -7.17 -0.25 5.25
C LEU A 123 -8.18 -0.13 6.40
N GLY A 124 -9.31 0.53 6.12
CA GLY A 124 -10.55 0.35 6.85
C GLY A 124 -11.47 -0.49 5.96
N GLN A 125 -11.84 -1.68 6.39
CA GLN A 125 -12.59 -2.61 5.56
C GLN A 125 -13.46 -3.58 6.37
N GLY A 126 -14.39 -4.24 5.66
CA GLY A 126 -15.20 -5.32 6.19
C GLY A 126 -16.37 -4.84 7.07
N GLU A 127 -16.91 -5.77 7.85
CA GLU A 127 -18.09 -5.58 8.67
C GLU A 127 -17.88 -4.57 9.81
N PHE A 128 -16.66 -4.48 10.33
CA PHE A 128 -16.26 -3.56 11.40
C PHE A 128 -15.70 -2.23 10.86
N TYR A 129 -16.04 -1.89 9.62
CA TYR A 129 -15.59 -0.63 9.04
C TYR A 129 -16.35 0.55 9.66
N GLU A 130 -15.59 1.46 10.25
CA GLU A 130 -16.05 2.80 10.63
C GLU A 130 -15.23 3.85 9.87
N PRO A 131 -15.84 4.93 9.36
CA PRO A 131 -15.12 5.97 8.66
C PRO A 131 -13.97 6.55 9.49
N GLY A 132 -12.74 6.45 8.94
CA GLY A 132 -11.53 6.93 9.61
C GLY A 132 -10.84 5.92 10.52
N VAL A 133 -11.42 4.73 10.73
CA VAL A 133 -10.81 3.65 11.51
C VAL A 133 -10.03 2.72 10.58
N ILE A 134 -8.75 2.51 10.91
CA ILE A 134 -7.90 1.52 10.24
C ILE A 134 -7.98 0.22 11.04
N ASN A 135 -8.36 -0.85 10.38
CA ASN A 135 -8.47 -2.19 11.00
C ASN A 135 -7.57 -3.25 10.35
N SER A 136 -6.87 -2.89 9.27
CA SER A 136 -5.95 -3.80 8.59
C SER A 136 -4.76 -3.07 7.99
N ILE A 137 -3.60 -3.73 7.94
CA ILE A 137 -2.41 -3.30 7.21
C ILE A 137 -2.03 -4.41 6.23
N CYS A 138 -2.05 -4.09 4.94
CA CYS A 138 -1.66 -5.01 3.87
C CYS A 138 -0.31 -4.63 3.30
N SER A 139 0.47 -5.63 2.86
CA SER A 139 1.69 -5.45 2.08
C SER A 139 1.48 -5.97 0.66
N CYS A 140 1.31 -5.06 -0.28
CA CYS A 140 0.73 -5.30 -1.59
C CYS A 140 1.74 -5.22 -2.73
N CYS A 141 1.54 -6.02 -3.77
CA CYS A 141 2.24 -5.95 -5.05
C CYS A 141 1.28 -5.57 -6.18
N SER A 142 1.80 -4.86 -7.18
CA SER A 142 1.02 -4.42 -8.35
C SER A 142 0.52 -5.57 -9.23
N CYS A 143 1.18 -6.73 -9.20
CA CYS A 143 0.87 -7.88 -10.04
C CYS A 143 -0.26 -8.78 -9.51
N CYS A 144 -0.57 -8.74 -8.20
CA CYS A 144 -1.59 -9.60 -7.59
C CYS A 144 -2.72 -8.82 -6.92
N CYS A 145 -2.42 -7.65 -6.32
CA CYS A 145 -3.36 -6.93 -5.48
C CYS A 145 -4.52 -6.33 -6.28
N SER A 146 -5.76 -6.59 -5.86
CA SER A 146 -6.96 -6.03 -6.51
C SER A 146 -7.02 -4.51 -6.40
N ILE A 147 -6.68 -3.94 -5.25
CA ILE A 147 -6.71 -2.48 -5.02
C ILE A 147 -5.69 -1.78 -5.91
N LEU A 148 -4.42 -2.23 -5.91
CA LEU A 148 -3.39 -1.65 -6.77
C LEU A 148 -3.71 -1.84 -8.25
N SER A 149 -4.27 -2.98 -8.66
CA SER A 149 -4.72 -3.19 -10.04
C SER A 149 -5.85 -2.23 -10.43
N GLY A 150 -6.80 -2.00 -9.54
CA GLY A 150 -7.89 -1.03 -9.76
C GLY A 150 -7.34 0.36 -10.05
N VAL A 151 -6.36 0.80 -9.28
CA VAL A 151 -5.72 2.10 -9.46
C VAL A 151 -4.85 2.16 -10.72
N LEU A 152 -3.94 1.20 -10.87
CA LEU A 152 -2.91 1.26 -11.91
C LEU A 152 -3.43 0.94 -13.31
N ARG A 153 -4.38 0.02 -13.43
CA ARG A 153 -4.91 -0.43 -14.72
C ARG A 153 -6.19 0.28 -15.13
N PHE A 154 -7.02 0.66 -14.17
CA PHE A 154 -8.36 1.17 -14.45
C PHE A 154 -8.61 2.59 -13.94
N GLY A 155 -7.62 3.21 -13.27
CA GLY A 155 -7.74 4.58 -12.77
C GLY A 155 -8.77 4.75 -11.64
N LEU A 156 -9.08 3.69 -10.88
CA LEU A 156 -10.05 3.70 -9.78
C LEU A 156 -9.45 4.40 -8.54
N THR A 157 -8.90 5.59 -8.74
CA THR A 157 -8.21 6.37 -7.71
C THR A 157 -9.11 6.92 -6.58
N PRO A 158 -10.42 7.17 -6.77
CA PRO A 158 -11.25 7.70 -5.69
C PRO A 158 -11.35 6.83 -4.45
N TYR A 159 -11.01 5.55 -4.59
CA TYR A 159 -11.06 4.55 -3.50
C TYR A 159 -9.76 4.45 -2.70
N ILE A 160 -8.71 5.12 -3.15
CA ILE A 160 -7.44 5.20 -2.42
C ILE A 160 -7.20 6.65 -2.03
N ILE A 161 -7.00 6.88 -0.74
CA ILE A 161 -6.61 8.21 -0.26
C ILE A 161 -5.25 8.54 -0.90
N THR A 162 -5.22 9.62 -1.68
CA THR A 162 -3.99 10.12 -2.28
C THR A 162 -2.99 10.40 -1.16
N PRO A 163 -1.80 9.81 -1.19
CA PRO A 163 -0.82 10.00 -0.14
C PRO A 163 -0.43 11.47 -0.02
N GLN A 164 -0.19 11.88 1.20
CA GLN A 164 0.20 13.24 1.53
C GLN A 164 1.67 13.55 1.21
N ALA A 165 2.38 12.61 0.59
CA ALA A 165 3.78 12.73 0.23
C ALA A 165 4.05 12.24 -1.21
N PHE A 166 5.09 12.76 -1.81
CA PHE A 166 5.67 12.23 -3.05
C PHE A 166 7.20 12.25 -2.97
N SER A 167 7.84 11.39 -3.74
CA SER A 167 9.30 11.34 -3.77
C SER A 167 9.86 12.41 -4.69
N VAL A 168 11.01 12.97 -4.31
CA VAL A 168 11.84 13.82 -5.18
C VAL A 168 13.25 13.28 -5.25
N THR A 169 13.93 13.58 -6.35
CA THR A 169 15.31 13.15 -6.59
C THR A 169 16.24 14.34 -6.64
N ASP A 170 17.32 14.30 -5.88
CA ASP A 170 18.46 15.17 -6.07
C ASP A 170 19.27 14.66 -7.27
N THR A 171 19.18 15.37 -8.38
CA THR A 171 19.84 14.99 -9.63
C THR A 171 21.36 15.07 -9.54
N SER A 172 21.91 15.84 -8.61
CA SER A 172 23.36 15.95 -8.41
C SER A 172 23.95 14.72 -7.70
N ALA A 173 23.15 14.04 -6.89
CA ALA A 173 23.52 12.82 -6.18
C ALA A 173 23.05 11.55 -6.92
N CYS A 174 22.18 11.67 -7.91
CA CYS A 174 21.66 10.54 -8.69
C CYS A 174 22.73 10.02 -9.65
N ILE A 175 22.93 8.70 -9.65
CA ILE A 175 23.86 8.01 -10.54
C ILE A 175 23.14 7.21 -11.64
N ASP A 176 21.85 7.42 -11.83
CA ASP A 176 21.01 6.74 -12.85
C ASP A 176 21.10 5.20 -12.83
N CYS A 177 21.28 4.60 -11.65
CA CYS A 177 21.44 3.14 -11.50
C CYS A 177 20.16 2.33 -11.77
N GLY A 178 18.98 2.94 -11.86
CA GLY A 178 17.71 2.28 -12.19
C GLY A 178 17.02 1.54 -11.04
N ILE A 179 17.66 1.26 -9.91
CA ILE A 179 17.10 0.45 -8.81
C ILE A 179 15.75 0.99 -8.33
N CYS A 180 15.61 2.31 -8.23
CA CYS A 180 14.35 2.94 -7.80
C CYS A 180 13.22 2.79 -8.85
N ALA A 181 13.55 2.65 -10.13
CA ALA A 181 12.57 2.38 -11.18
C ALA A 181 12.07 0.93 -11.11
N GLU A 182 12.96 -0.03 -10.91
CA GLU A 182 12.60 -1.44 -10.72
C GLU A 182 11.71 -1.67 -9.50
N ARG A 183 11.96 -0.93 -8.42
CA ARG A 183 11.17 -1.03 -7.18
C ARG A 183 9.86 -0.25 -7.20
N CYS A 184 9.64 0.64 -8.16
CA CYS A 184 8.44 1.46 -8.20
C CYS A 184 7.21 0.65 -8.62
N GLN A 185 6.36 0.28 -7.66
CA GLN A 185 5.12 -0.46 -7.92
C GLN A 185 4.08 0.34 -8.72
N PHE A 186 4.24 1.66 -8.78
CA PHE A 186 3.29 2.56 -9.43
C PHE A 186 3.74 3.01 -10.83
N GLY A 187 4.92 2.62 -11.27
CA GLY A 187 5.47 3.09 -12.55
C GLY A 187 5.76 4.59 -12.59
N ALA A 188 5.86 5.24 -11.43
CA ALA A 188 6.19 6.66 -11.34
C ALA A 188 7.65 6.97 -11.70
N ARG A 189 8.51 5.96 -11.67
CA ARG A 189 9.94 6.03 -12.02
C ARG A 189 10.23 5.02 -13.12
N ASP A 190 10.98 5.46 -14.11
CA ASP A 190 11.36 4.63 -15.25
C ASP A 190 12.75 5.04 -15.76
N MET A 191 13.39 4.18 -16.55
CA MET A 191 14.66 4.48 -17.20
C MET A 191 14.41 4.80 -18.67
N ILE A 192 14.70 6.02 -19.08
CA ILE A 192 14.53 6.47 -20.46
C ILE A 192 15.90 6.86 -21.03
N ASN A 193 16.37 6.15 -22.05
CA ASN A 193 17.67 6.38 -22.68
C ASN A 193 18.85 6.41 -21.67
N GLY A 194 18.79 5.55 -20.65
CA GLY A 194 19.84 5.45 -19.63
C GLY A 194 19.76 6.48 -18.49
N SER A 195 18.78 7.36 -18.51
CA SER A 195 18.55 8.34 -17.45
C SER A 195 17.24 8.10 -16.70
N LEU A 196 17.22 8.42 -15.40
CA LEU A 196 16.04 8.29 -14.56
C LEU A 196 14.97 9.33 -14.95
N SER A 197 13.80 8.86 -15.29
CA SER A 197 12.59 9.67 -15.48
C SER A 197 11.66 9.52 -14.28
N PHE A 198 10.99 10.61 -13.90
CA PHE A 198 10.04 10.62 -12.79
C PHE A 198 8.74 11.35 -13.15
N ASN A 199 7.61 10.66 -12.99
CA ASN A 199 6.28 11.23 -13.14
C ASN A 199 5.61 11.40 -11.75
N PRO A 200 5.57 12.61 -11.19
CA PRO A 200 5.01 12.86 -9.87
C PRO A 200 3.50 12.56 -9.77
N ASN A 201 2.77 12.56 -10.90
CA ASN A 201 1.33 12.27 -10.91
C ASN A 201 1.02 10.79 -10.65
N LEU A 202 1.99 9.91 -10.88
CA LEU A 202 1.88 8.48 -10.59
C LEU A 202 2.46 8.11 -9.22
N CYS A 203 3.06 9.07 -8.51
CA CYS A 203 3.71 8.78 -7.24
C CYS A 203 2.71 8.76 -6.07
N PHE A 204 2.62 7.63 -5.40
CA PHE A 204 1.80 7.41 -4.21
C PHE A 204 2.57 7.51 -2.88
N GLY A 205 3.81 7.99 -2.90
CA GLY A 205 4.57 8.26 -1.68
C GLY A 205 4.87 7.05 -0.80
N CYS A 206 4.90 5.83 -1.35
CA CYS A 206 5.11 4.59 -0.59
C CYS A 206 6.51 4.45 0.03
N GLY A 207 7.48 5.24 -0.41
CA GLY A 207 8.84 5.28 0.14
C GLY A 207 9.80 4.19 -0.36
N LEU A 208 9.35 3.18 -1.09
CA LEU A 208 10.22 2.08 -1.56
C LEU A 208 11.48 2.54 -2.31
N CYS A 209 11.37 3.61 -3.10
CA CYS A 209 12.51 4.17 -3.83
C CYS A 209 13.51 4.90 -2.94
N VAL A 210 13.07 5.37 -1.75
CA VAL A 210 13.94 6.12 -0.82
C VAL A 210 14.91 5.17 -0.15
N SER A 211 14.41 4.12 0.47
CA SER A 211 15.21 3.14 1.21
C SER A 211 16.15 2.30 0.31
N THR A 212 15.90 2.25 -1.00
CA THR A 212 16.75 1.52 -1.95
C THR A 212 17.82 2.37 -2.63
N CYS A 213 17.80 3.70 -2.48
CA CYS A 213 18.72 4.56 -3.19
C CYS A 213 20.13 4.47 -2.59
N PRO A 214 21.15 3.94 -3.30
CA PRO A 214 22.48 3.73 -2.74
C PRO A 214 23.23 5.04 -2.45
N THR A 215 22.81 6.14 -3.08
CA THR A 215 23.40 7.46 -2.89
C THR A 215 22.55 8.38 -2.04
N ASN A 216 21.44 7.89 -1.47
CA ASN A 216 20.46 8.69 -0.72
C ASN A 216 19.94 9.92 -1.51
N ALA A 217 19.93 9.83 -2.84
CA ALA A 217 19.47 10.91 -3.72
C ALA A 217 17.95 11.14 -3.68
N ILE A 218 17.17 10.24 -3.04
CA ILE A 218 15.71 10.30 -3.05
C ILE A 218 15.20 10.57 -1.64
N ARG A 219 14.26 11.51 -1.53
CA ARG A 219 13.55 11.79 -0.28
C ARG A 219 12.05 11.95 -0.54
N LEU A 220 11.22 11.80 0.50
CA LEU A 220 9.81 12.16 0.44
C LEU A 220 9.63 13.64 0.81
N ILE A 221 8.68 14.28 0.11
CA ILE A 221 8.20 15.62 0.43
C ILE A 221 6.69 15.53 0.63
N GLU A 222 6.19 16.19 1.67
CA GLU A 222 4.75 16.28 1.92
C GLU A 222 4.06 17.15 0.86
N LYS A 223 2.86 16.70 0.44
CA LYS A 223 1.96 17.53 -0.34
C LYS A 223 1.16 18.41 0.62
N PRO A 224 1.09 19.71 0.41
CA PRO A 224 0.17 20.55 1.15
C PRO A 224 -1.26 20.18 0.77
N THR A 225 -1.89 19.29 1.53
CA THR A 225 -3.29 18.90 1.30
C THR A 225 -4.14 19.35 2.47
N PRO A 226 -5.21 20.13 2.25
CA PRO A 226 -6.13 20.50 3.33
C PRO A 226 -6.81 19.24 3.87
N VAL A 227 -6.72 19.01 5.17
CA VAL A 227 -7.33 17.88 5.91
C VAL A 227 -8.86 17.77 5.67
N LYS A 228 -9.52 18.82 5.20
CA LYS A 228 -10.96 18.88 4.93
C LYS A 228 -11.45 17.98 3.79
N GLN A 229 -10.59 17.54 2.86
CA GLN A 229 -11.01 16.69 1.72
C GLN A 229 -11.16 15.20 2.08
N LEU A 230 -10.64 14.76 3.22
CA LEU A 230 -10.75 13.37 3.67
C LEU A 230 -12.17 12.99 4.12
N HIS A 231 -12.98 13.98 4.53
CA HIS A 231 -14.34 13.73 5.05
C HIS A 231 -15.45 13.93 4.04
N GLU A 232 -15.26 14.73 3.00
CA GLU A 232 -16.35 15.07 2.06
C GLU A 232 -16.54 14.02 0.94
N GLY A 233 -15.52 13.22 0.63
CA GLY A 233 -15.61 12.16 -0.38
C GLY A 233 -16.30 10.89 0.11
N ALA A 234 -16.18 10.56 1.40
CA ALA A 234 -16.75 9.34 1.99
C ALA A 234 -18.28 9.40 2.19
N HIS A 235 -18.86 10.60 2.23
CA HIS A 235 -20.30 10.78 2.53
C HIS A 235 -21.24 10.63 1.33
N LYS A 236 -20.76 10.47 0.08
CA LYS A 236 -21.64 10.44 -1.11
C LYS A 236 -21.98 9.05 -1.64
N LEU A 237 -21.42 7.98 -1.11
CA LEU A 237 -21.80 6.63 -1.48
C LEU A 237 -22.78 6.03 -0.46
N ARG A 238 -23.99 6.60 -0.37
CA ARG A 238 -25.11 5.91 0.26
C ARG A 238 -25.56 4.79 -0.67
N TYR A 239 -25.29 3.57 -0.27
CA TYR A 239 -25.89 2.36 -0.82
C TYR A 239 -27.43 2.48 -0.77
N ARG A 240 -28.08 2.52 -1.93
CA ARG A 240 -29.50 2.16 -2.05
C ARG A 240 -29.52 0.68 -2.43
N GLY A 241 -29.51 -0.15 -1.41
CA GLY A 241 -29.87 -1.55 -1.57
C GLY A 241 -31.35 -1.66 -1.85
N THR A 242 -31.69 -2.30 -2.92
CA THR A 242 -32.96 -3.00 -3.06
C THR A 242 -32.64 -4.41 -3.47
N CYS A 243 -33.26 -5.33 -2.75
CA CYS A 243 -33.22 -6.80 -2.80
C CYS A 243 -33.05 -7.40 -4.18
#